data_077593525abe7beeac90da092f80bc82
#
_entry.id   077593525abe7beeac90da092f80bc82
#
_cell.length_a   1.000
_cell.length_b   1.000
_cell.length_c   1.000
_cell.angle_alpha   90.00
_cell.angle_beta   90.00
_cell.angle_gamma   90.00
#
_symmetry.space_group_name_H-M   'P 1'
#
loop_
_entity.id
_entity.type
_entity.pdbx_description
1 polymer ?
#
loop_
_entity_poly.entity_id
_entity_poly.type
_entity_poly.pdbx_seq_one_letter_code
_entity_poly.pdbx_strand_id
1 'polypeptide(L)'
;MTTGNIVYKENYFPRPKDENKIWRKIEGGNHLLLLAPRRVGKSSMIQFLKDHPRDGYTVIYSYVQACDSEQKFYEKLLLDINQSEFINQDRLFNRQFRDSLGKLAVNFSFEFVGVKIATDIKKQPVPLTQKTIRQVLLEALKDRDIKIILAVDEFPDVLLTIYEQAGVGAAKAFLASIRELCQDIEFSRHIQFIFTGSIGLDTLAKKLSLSNLINMLTEVGISPLTDEEAYNFIDFYLKNQRISVQLPTSIKQLMIEQIGWNMPYYLSLVCDQMIDDDVDFNQIDSQQVLDSINRLFAQENTTKFSHWRERLNRLEPLEKQFALKLLQLVSQQEQTLSHAEAFNLSQHADFRDSVSFNYVINALQTEGYLFQEFIEN
;
A
#
# COMPACT_ATOMS: atom_id res chain seq x y z
N MET A 1 3.50 -18.21 -9.54
CA MET A 1 2.96 -16.95 -8.98
C MET A 1 1.96 -17.34 -7.90
N THR A 2 1.94 -16.71 -6.74
CA THR A 2 1.00 -17.05 -5.65
C THR A 2 0.04 -15.91 -5.43
N THR A 3 -1.26 -16.17 -5.53
CA THR A 3 -2.31 -15.17 -5.37
C THR A 3 -2.27 -14.55 -3.97
N GLY A 4 -2.34 -13.22 -3.92
CA GLY A 4 -2.39 -12.45 -2.68
C GLY A 4 -1.04 -12.09 -2.06
N ASN A 5 0.07 -12.59 -2.55
CA ASN A 5 1.40 -12.21 -2.13
C ASN A 5 1.99 -11.09 -2.99
N ILE A 6 3.01 -10.40 -2.46
CA ILE A 6 3.81 -9.45 -3.23
C ILE A 6 4.54 -10.24 -4.32
N VAL A 7 4.44 -9.80 -5.56
CA VAL A 7 5.12 -10.42 -6.70
C VAL A 7 6.37 -9.63 -7.08
N TYR A 8 7.39 -10.35 -7.56
CA TYR A 8 8.72 -9.81 -7.85
C TYR A 8 9.18 -10.22 -9.25
N LYS A 9 10.06 -9.43 -9.83
CA LYS A 9 10.79 -9.72 -11.08
C LYS A 9 9.85 -10.15 -12.21
N GLU A 10 10.10 -11.30 -12.83
CA GLU A 10 9.32 -11.85 -13.92
C GLU A 10 7.84 -12.12 -13.60
N ASN A 11 7.48 -12.16 -12.32
CA ASN A 11 6.08 -12.34 -11.90
C ASN A 11 5.31 -11.01 -11.77
N TYR A 12 5.99 -9.87 -11.90
CA TYR A 12 5.33 -8.57 -11.91
C TYR A 12 4.72 -8.29 -13.29
N PHE A 13 3.44 -7.97 -13.32
CA PHE A 13 2.76 -7.49 -14.51
C PHE A 13 3.02 -6.00 -14.69
N PRO A 14 3.76 -5.57 -15.75
CA PRO A 14 4.14 -4.17 -15.93
C PRO A 14 2.95 -3.25 -16.12
N ARG A 15 3.02 -2.08 -15.48
CA ARG A 15 2.01 -1.01 -15.55
C ARG A 15 2.66 0.32 -15.92
N PRO A 16 3.16 0.47 -17.13
CA PRO A 16 4.03 1.59 -17.53
C PRO A 16 3.37 2.96 -17.38
N LYS A 17 2.05 3.07 -17.50
CA LYS A 17 1.32 4.33 -17.26
C LYS A 17 1.43 4.78 -15.80
N ASP A 18 1.18 3.86 -14.85
CA ASP A 18 1.25 4.17 -13.42
C ASP A 18 2.69 4.37 -12.96
N GLU A 19 3.60 3.51 -13.40
CA GLU A 19 5.05 3.60 -13.11
C GLU A 19 5.62 4.95 -13.56
N ASN A 20 5.34 5.36 -14.81
CA ASN A 20 5.78 6.66 -15.33
C ASN A 20 5.12 7.84 -14.61
N LYS A 21 3.85 7.70 -14.17
CA LYS A 21 3.17 8.72 -13.38
C LYS A 21 3.86 8.92 -12.04
N ILE A 22 4.25 7.85 -11.35
CA ILE A 22 4.99 7.88 -10.09
C ILE A 22 6.34 8.55 -10.31
N TRP A 23 7.14 8.06 -11.27
CA TRP A 23 8.46 8.61 -11.55
C TRP A 23 8.44 10.10 -11.90
N ARG A 24 7.51 10.52 -12.76
CA ARG A 24 7.36 11.94 -13.12
C ARG A 24 7.15 12.84 -11.89
N LYS A 25 6.40 12.37 -10.90
CA LYS A 25 6.16 13.11 -9.65
C LYS A 25 7.40 13.11 -8.76
N ILE A 26 8.11 11.99 -8.66
CA ILE A 26 9.39 11.87 -7.93
C ILE A 26 10.44 12.81 -8.53
N GLU A 27 10.62 12.80 -9.84
CA GLU A 27 11.56 13.67 -10.56
C GLU A 27 11.22 15.15 -10.39
N GLY A 28 9.94 15.46 -10.21
CA GLY A 28 9.46 16.79 -9.84
C GLY A 28 9.73 17.20 -8.38
N GLY A 29 10.43 16.37 -7.60
CA GLY A 29 10.81 16.68 -6.21
C GLY A 29 9.69 16.43 -5.18
N ASN A 30 8.64 15.69 -5.50
CA ASN A 30 7.51 15.50 -4.60
C ASN A 30 7.69 14.29 -3.69
N HIS A 31 7.21 14.41 -2.44
CA HIS A 31 6.87 13.28 -1.59
C HIS A 31 5.48 12.78 -1.97
N LEU A 32 5.30 11.46 -2.04
CA LEU A 32 4.09 10.88 -2.61
C LEU A 32 3.24 10.16 -1.56
N LEU A 33 1.93 10.21 -1.77
CA LEU A 33 0.94 9.34 -1.15
C LEU A 33 0.28 8.51 -2.25
N LEU A 34 0.55 7.19 -2.25
CA LEU A 34 -0.09 6.28 -3.20
C LEU A 34 -1.46 5.88 -2.68
N LEU A 35 -2.49 6.36 -3.38
CA LEU A 35 -3.88 6.04 -3.11
C LEU A 35 -4.34 4.96 -4.09
N ALA A 36 -4.77 3.84 -3.57
CA ALA A 36 -5.34 2.80 -4.40
C ALA A 36 -6.13 1.79 -3.55
N PRO A 37 -7.13 1.15 -4.12
CA PRO A 37 -7.81 0.06 -3.47
C PRO A 37 -6.82 -1.03 -3.06
N ARG A 38 -7.19 -1.77 -2.04
CA ARG A 38 -6.43 -2.94 -1.63
C ARG A 38 -6.41 -3.97 -2.77
N ARG A 39 -5.31 -4.74 -2.88
CA ARG A 39 -5.17 -5.80 -3.89
C ARG A 39 -4.98 -5.33 -5.34
N VAL A 40 -4.82 -4.03 -5.57
CA VAL A 40 -4.48 -3.47 -6.90
C VAL A 40 -3.01 -3.70 -7.30
N GLY A 41 -2.15 -4.11 -6.35
CA GLY A 41 -0.74 -4.39 -6.59
C GLY A 41 0.24 -3.27 -6.16
N LYS A 42 -0.15 -2.38 -5.21
CA LYS A 42 0.73 -1.29 -4.70
C LYS A 42 2.12 -1.76 -4.31
N SER A 43 2.20 -2.73 -3.40
CA SER A 43 3.50 -3.21 -2.88
C SER A 43 4.35 -3.88 -3.96
N SER A 44 3.72 -4.59 -4.90
CA SER A 44 4.41 -5.18 -6.06
C SER A 44 4.97 -4.11 -6.99
N MET A 45 4.23 -3.02 -7.21
CA MET A 45 4.71 -1.87 -7.99
C MET A 45 5.90 -1.18 -7.32
N ILE A 46 5.86 -0.99 -6.01
CA ILE A 46 7.00 -0.42 -5.27
C ILE A 46 8.23 -1.33 -5.39
N GLN A 47 8.06 -2.65 -5.29
CA GLN A 47 9.17 -3.59 -5.49
C GLN A 47 9.72 -3.50 -6.91
N PHE A 48 8.86 -3.35 -7.92
CA PHE A 48 9.31 -3.12 -9.29
C PHE A 48 10.12 -1.83 -9.43
N LEU A 49 9.66 -0.72 -8.85
CA LEU A 49 10.42 0.55 -8.85
C LEU A 49 11.77 0.40 -8.13
N LYS A 50 11.85 -0.42 -7.07
CA LYS A 50 13.09 -0.73 -6.36
C LYS A 50 14.05 -1.55 -7.22
N ASP A 51 13.54 -2.56 -7.93
CA ASP A 51 14.35 -3.44 -8.77
C ASP A 51 14.79 -2.76 -10.08
N HIS A 52 14.06 -1.71 -10.52
CA HIS A 52 14.29 -0.94 -11.75
C HIS A 52 14.31 0.56 -11.47
N PRO A 53 15.25 1.06 -10.64
CA PRO A 53 15.33 2.48 -10.35
C PRO A 53 15.79 3.24 -11.60
N ARG A 54 15.38 4.50 -11.71
CA ARG A 54 15.92 5.43 -12.73
C ARG A 54 17.33 5.89 -12.35
N ASP A 55 18.10 6.32 -13.35
CA ASP A 55 19.46 6.81 -13.15
C ASP A 55 19.50 7.92 -12.09
N GLY A 56 20.48 7.83 -11.18
CA GLY A 56 20.62 8.77 -10.07
C GLY A 56 19.66 8.55 -8.89
N TYR A 57 18.80 7.55 -8.96
CA TYR A 57 17.88 7.21 -7.87
C TYR A 57 18.15 5.82 -7.30
N THR A 58 17.89 5.66 -6.03
CA THR A 58 17.74 4.34 -5.39
C THR A 58 16.45 4.28 -4.60
N VAL A 59 15.75 3.15 -4.64
CA VAL A 59 14.49 2.95 -3.91
C VAL A 59 14.74 1.94 -2.78
N ILE A 60 14.45 2.34 -1.57
CA ILE A 60 14.54 1.50 -0.38
C ILE A 60 13.12 1.25 0.12
N TYR A 61 12.73 -0.01 0.17
CA TYR A 61 11.42 -0.43 0.64
C TYR A 61 11.45 -0.70 2.15
N SER A 62 10.50 -0.13 2.86
CA SER A 62 10.33 -0.31 4.30
C SER A 62 8.88 -0.69 4.62
N TYR A 63 8.68 -1.89 5.15
CA TYR A 63 7.39 -2.36 5.64
C TYR A 63 7.30 -2.08 7.14
N VAL A 64 6.42 -1.14 7.52
CA VAL A 64 6.43 -0.56 8.86
C VAL A 64 5.24 -0.96 9.75
N GLN A 65 4.37 -1.87 9.29
CA GLN A 65 3.12 -2.24 9.98
C GLN A 65 3.30 -2.60 11.47
N ALA A 66 4.43 -3.23 11.82
CA ALA A 66 4.71 -3.65 13.20
C ALA A 66 5.26 -2.53 14.11
N CYS A 67 5.46 -1.31 13.56
CA CYS A 67 5.96 -0.19 14.36
C CYS A 67 4.81 0.42 15.19
N ASP A 68 5.01 0.54 16.49
CA ASP A 68 4.02 1.03 17.46
C ASP A 68 4.40 2.41 18.05
N SER A 69 5.50 2.98 17.59
CA SER A 69 6.01 4.27 18.09
C SER A 69 6.87 4.97 17.05
N GLU A 70 7.02 6.29 17.18
CA GLU A 70 7.91 7.10 16.35
C GLU A 70 9.35 6.55 16.38
N GLN A 71 9.84 6.15 17.55
CA GLN A 71 11.19 5.59 17.69
C GLN A 71 11.35 4.32 16.87
N LYS A 72 10.44 3.32 17.00
CA LYS A 72 10.49 2.07 16.21
C LYS A 72 10.34 2.32 14.73
N PHE A 73 9.55 3.30 14.32
CA PHE A 73 9.43 3.70 12.93
C PHE A 73 10.78 4.15 12.36
N TYR A 74 11.49 5.06 13.03
CA TYR A 74 12.79 5.52 12.56
C TYR A 74 13.88 4.45 12.68
N GLU A 75 13.83 3.60 13.70
CA GLU A 75 14.70 2.41 13.81
C GLU A 75 14.54 1.51 12.59
N LYS A 76 13.28 1.22 12.21
CA LYS A 76 12.98 0.39 11.05
C LYS A 76 13.50 1.00 9.75
N LEU A 77 13.30 2.30 9.53
CA LEU A 77 13.84 2.97 8.35
C LEU A 77 15.37 2.86 8.26
N LEU A 78 16.09 3.14 9.36
CA LEU A 78 17.54 3.04 9.40
C LEU A 78 18.01 1.59 9.20
N LEU A 79 17.30 0.61 9.76
CA LEU A 79 17.59 -0.82 9.56
C LEU A 79 17.45 -1.20 8.08
N ASP A 80 16.35 -0.81 7.43
CA ASP A 80 16.10 -1.13 6.03
C ASP A 80 17.12 -0.45 5.10
N ILE A 81 17.51 0.79 5.41
CA ILE A 81 18.62 1.46 4.72
C ILE A 81 19.92 0.65 4.88
N ASN A 82 20.26 0.24 6.11
CA ASN A 82 21.47 -0.53 6.39
C ASN A 82 21.48 -1.91 5.72
N GLN A 83 20.32 -2.53 5.52
CA GLN A 83 20.17 -3.84 4.87
C GLN A 83 19.98 -3.75 3.36
N SER A 84 19.84 -2.54 2.81
CA SER A 84 19.62 -2.36 1.39
C SER A 84 20.82 -2.80 0.56
N GLU A 85 20.59 -3.29 -0.66
CA GLU A 85 21.64 -3.61 -1.61
C GLU A 85 22.50 -2.38 -1.94
N PHE A 86 21.90 -1.20 -1.92
CA PHE A 86 22.57 0.08 -2.13
C PHE A 86 23.75 0.28 -1.15
N ILE A 87 23.59 0.01 0.14
CA ILE A 87 24.67 0.12 1.14
C ILE A 87 25.85 -0.78 0.80
N ASN A 88 25.59 -1.97 0.27
CA ASN A 88 26.63 -2.92 -0.10
C ASN A 88 27.38 -2.48 -1.38
N GLN A 89 26.70 -1.79 -2.28
CA GLN A 89 27.26 -1.30 -3.54
C GLN A 89 28.03 0.01 -3.35
N ASP A 90 27.59 0.89 -2.46
CA ASP A 90 28.24 2.18 -2.19
C ASP A 90 29.03 2.18 -0.87
N ARG A 91 30.30 1.77 -0.97
CA ARG A 91 31.21 1.68 0.20
C ARG A 91 31.41 3.01 0.94
N LEU A 92 31.36 4.13 0.23
CA LEU A 92 31.57 5.44 0.86
C LEU A 92 30.32 5.86 1.63
N PHE A 93 29.11 5.70 1.04
CA PHE A 93 27.86 5.91 1.74
C PHE A 93 27.79 5.02 3.00
N ASN A 94 28.08 3.73 2.87
CA ASN A 94 28.08 2.80 3.98
C ASN A 94 28.99 3.26 5.13
N ARG A 95 30.22 3.69 4.81
CA ARG A 95 31.14 4.20 5.82
C ARG A 95 30.62 5.45 6.48
N GLN A 96 30.21 6.46 5.70
CA GLN A 96 29.65 7.72 6.23
C GLN A 96 28.41 7.49 7.08
N PHE A 97 27.50 6.61 6.64
CA PHE A 97 26.30 6.23 7.36
C PHE A 97 26.60 5.62 8.72
N ARG A 98 27.53 4.66 8.77
CA ARG A 98 27.96 4.01 10.02
C ARG A 98 28.69 4.97 10.95
N ASP A 99 29.56 5.82 10.41
CA ASP A 99 30.29 6.84 11.19
C ASP A 99 29.30 7.85 11.80
N SER A 100 28.27 8.26 11.07
CA SER A 100 27.23 9.17 11.55
C SER A 100 26.39 8.54 12.66
N LEU A 101 26.00 7.27 12.49
CA LEU A 101 25.30 6.50 13.54
C LEU A 101 26.15 6.39 14.81
N GLY A 102 27.44 6.10 14.67
CA GLY A 102 28.39 5.97 15.78
C GLY A 102 28.60 7.30 16.54
N LYS A 103 28.70 8.43 15.81
CA LYS A 103 28.87 9.76 16.42
C LYS A 103 27.66 10.17 17.28
N LEU A 104 26.45 9.77 16.88
CA LEU A 104 25.23 10.13 17.57
C LEU A 104 24.95 9.28 18.82
N ALA A 105 25.70 8.19 19.04
CA ALA A 105 25.45 7.23 20.12
C ALA A 105 23.96 6.85 20.21
N VAL A 106 23.36 6.57 19.07
CA VAL A 106 21.92 6.28 18.95
C VAL A 106 21.60 4.98 19.68
N ASN A 107 20.57 5.00 20.51
CA ASN A 107 20.08 3.82 21.19
C ASN A 107 19.28 2.96 20.22
N PHE A 108 19.89 1.91 19.70
CA PHE A 108 19.17 0.90 18.94
C PHE A 108 18.68 -0.20 19.89
N SER A 109 17.43 -0.61 19.78
CA SER A 109 17.00 -1.86 20.34
C SER A 109 17.86 -3.01 19.76
N PHE A 110 18.14 -4.03 20.55
CA PHE A 110 19.16 -5.08 20.33
C PHE A 110 19.08 -5.87 19.01
N GLU A 111 18.14 -5.60 18.12
CA GLU A 111 17.94 -6.29 16.84
C GLU A 111 18.80 -5.74 15.68
N PHE A 112 19.60 -4.71 15.91
CA PHE A 112 20.55 -4.20 14.92
C PHE A 112 21.75 -5.16 14.77
N VAL A 113 21.43 -6.40 14.38
CA VAL A 113 22.38 -7.50 14.24
C VAL A 113 23.37 -7.20 13.11
N GLY A 114 24.63 -7.04 13.46
CA GLY A 114 25.75 -6.93 12.52
C GLY A 114 26.50 -5.60 12.51
N VAL A 115 25.95 -4.53 13.08
CA VAL A 115 26.72 -3.31 13.34
C VAL A 115 27.21 -3.35 14.79
N LYS A 116 28.43 -3.83 15.01
CA LYS A 116 29.18 -3.49 16.23
C LYS A 116 29.45 -1.99 16.15
N ILE A 117 28.47 -1.18 16.54
CA ILE A 117 28.73 0.22 16.87
C ILE A 117 29.56 0.12 18.14
N ALA A 118 30.82 0.50 18.05
CA ALA A 118 31.64 0.73 19.23
C ALA A 118 31.02 1.93 19.95
N THR A 119 29.97 1.66 20.74
CA THR A 119 29.37 2.65 21.62
C THR A 119 30.42 2.97 22.68
N ASP A 120 30.94 4.18 22.64
CA ASP A 120 31.69 4.73 23.74
C ASP A 120 30.72 4.75 24.93
N ILE A 121 30.88 3.78 25.85
CA ILE A 121 29.97 3.44 26.97
C ILE A 121 29.68 4.65 27.89
N LYS A 122 30.30 5.81 27.62
CA LYS A 122 30.19 7.04 28.43
C LYS A 122 29.13 8.04 27.94
N LYS A 123 28.50 7.84 26.76
CA LYS A 123 27.45 8.75 26.25
C LYS A 123 26.06 8.19 26.57
N GLN A 124 25.17 9.02 27.09
CA GLN A 124 23.76 8.65 27.23
C GLN A 124 23.17 8.46 25.84
N PRO A 125 22.41 7.36 25.62
CA PRO A 125 21.81 7.09 24.34
C PRO A 125 20.80 8.19 23.95
N VAL A 126 20.92 8.66 22.69
CA VAL A 126 20.04 9.69 22.14
C VAL A 126 18.81 8.98 21.53
N PRO A 127 17.57 9.41 21.83
CA PRO A 127 16.40 8.85 21.20
C PRO A 127 16.38 9.13 19.70
N LEU A 128 15.93 8.15 18.92
CA LEU A 128 15.73 8.32 17.48
C LEU A 128 14.51 9.20 17.23
N THR A 129 14.77 10.34 16.61
CA THR A 129 13.77 11.32 16.20
C THR A 129 13.99 11.72 14.75
N GLN A 130 13.07 12.50 14.17
CA GLN A 130 13.25 13.05 12.83
C GLN A 130 14.57 13.84 12.68
N LYS A 131 15.04 14.52 13.74
CA LYS A 131 16.32 15.27 13.72
C LYS A 131 17.50 14.32 13.59
N THR A 132 17.45 13.20 14.30
CA THR A 132 18.51 12.20 14.27
C THR A 132 18.60 11.54 12.89
N ILE A 133 17.46 11.11 12.32
CA ILE A 133 17.46 10.48 10.98
C ILE A 133 17.89 11.48 9.90
N ARG A 134 17.42 12.73 9.99
CA ARG A 134 17.87 13.81 9.10
C ARG A 134 19.38 13.94 9.11
N GLN A 135 19.97 14.08 10.28
CA GLN A 135 21.41 14.27 10.42
C GLN A 135 22.18 13.08 9.88
N VAL A 136 21.81 11.85 10.24
CA VAL A 136 22.47 10.62 9.77
C VAL A 136 22.46 10.56 8.24
N LEU A 137 21.32 10.77 7.63
CA LEU A 137 21.17 10.61 6.19
C LEU A 137 21.85 11.73 5.40
N LEU A 138 21.75 12.98 5.84
CA LEU A 138 22.43 14.08 5.16
C LEU A 138 23.94 13.97 5.27
N GLU A 139 24.48 13.54 6.40
CA GLU A 139 25.92 13.32 6.57
C GLU A 139 26.41 12.15 5.69
N ALA A 140 25.59 11.10 5.57
CA ALA A 140 25.89 9.95 4.71
C ALA A 140 25.84 10.28 3.21
N LEU A 141 25.00 11.25 2.81
CA LEU A 141 24.82 11.68 1.43
C LEU A 141 25.69 12.90 1.04
N LYS A 142 26.51 13.38 1.99
CA LYS A 142 27.37 14.52 1.72
C LYS A 142 28.28 14.26 0.52
N ASP A 143 28.35 15.24 -0.39
CA ASP A 143 29.16 15.20 -1.62
C ASP A 143 28.73 14.09 -2.61
N ARG A 144 27.40 13.75 -2.61
CA ARG A 144 26.81 12.72 -3.46
C ARG A 144 25.69 13.27 -4.31
N ASP A 145 25.70 12.87 -5.58
CA ASP A 145 24.62 13.17 -6.54
C ASP A 145 23.72 11.93 -6.71
N ILE A 146 23.20 11.41 -5.58
CA ILE A 146 22.24 10.34 -5.55
C ILE A 146 21.02 10.73 -4.75
N LYS A 147 19.85 10.29 -5.20
CA LYS A 147 18.59 10.50 -4.51
C LYS A 147 18.05 9.17 -3.98
N ILE A 148 17.64 9.17 -2.73
CA ILE A 148 17.05 8.02 -2.07
C ILE A 148 15.53 8.20 -2.00
N ILE A 149 14.80 7.22 -2.49
CA ILE A 149 13.36 7.12 -2.32
C ILE A 149 13.09 6.14 -1.18
N LEU A 150 12.54 6.62 -0.08
CA LEU A 150 12.09 5.79 1.03
C LEU A 150 10.62 5.42 0.80
N ALA A 151 10.39 4.22 0.30
CA ALA A 151 9.06 3.68 0.07
C ALA A 151 8.56 2.98 1.32
N VAL A 152 7.64 3.63 2.03
CA VAL A 152 7.12 3.25 3.34
C VAL A 152 5.74 2.65 3.18
N ASP A 153 5.66 1.32 3.30
CA ASP A 153 4.42 0.58 3.14
C ASP A 153 3.76 0.32 4.51
N GLU A 154 2.44 0.40 4.55
CA GLU A 154 1.56 0.32 5.73
C GLU A 154 1.82 1.45 6.76
N PHE A 155 2.18 2.64 6.29
CA PHE A 155 2.39 3.82 7.12
C PHE A 155 1.14 4.24 7.94
N PRO A 156 -0.09 4.18 7.38
CA PRO A 156 -1.30 4.50 8.16
C PRO A 156 -1.53 3.57 9.36
N ASP A 157 -1.10 2.31 9.29
CA ASP A 157 -1.22 1.37 10.42
C ASP A 157 -0.36 1.83 11.61
N VAL A 158 0.84 2.37 11.35
CA VAL A 158 1.70 2.96 12.42
C VAL A 158 0.99 4.15 13.07
N LEU A 159 0.43 5.05 12.26
CA LEU A 159 -0.29 6.22 12.77
C LEU A 159 -1.51 5.81 13.61
N LEU A 160 -2.26 4.81 13.16
CA LEU A 160 -3.41 4.26 13.87
C LEU A 160 -2.98 3.65 15.20
N THR A 161 -1.93 2.84 15.22
CA THR A 161 -1.39 2.20 16.42
C THR A 161 -0.92 3.24 17.45
N ILE A 162 -0.20 4.28 17.01
CA ILE A 162 0.22 5.39 17.89
C ILE A 162 -1.02 6.12 18.45
N TYR A 163 -2.04 6.36 17.63
CA TYR A 163 -3.28 6.97 18.06
C TYR A 163 -4.01 6.13 19.13
N GLU A 164 -4.15 4.83 18.88
CA GLU A 164 -4.83 3.90 19.80
C GLU A 164 -4.12 3.78 21.15
N GLN A 165 -2.79 3.80 21.16
CA GLN A 165 -1.99 3.64 22.37
C GLN A 165 -1.80 4.93 23.16
N ALA A 166 -1.63 6.08 22.49
CA ALA A 166 -1.20 7.32 23.11
C ALA A 166 -2.06 8.55 22.74
N GLY A 167 -3.16 8.34 22.00
CA GLY A 167 -4.14 9.37 21.68
C GLY A 167 -3.74 10.31 20.54
N VAL A 168 -4.66 11.23 20.21
CA VAL A 168 -4.51 12.16 19.07
C VAL A 168 -3.28 13.06 19.18
N GLY A 169 -2.86 13.42 20.39
CA GLY A 169 -1.68 14.26 20.62
C GLY A 169 -0.39 13.61 20.13
N ALA A 170 -0.20 12.32 20.40
CA ALA A 170 0.95 11.55 19.94
C ALA A 170 0.92 11.34 18.42
N ALA A 171 -0.25 10.99 17.86
CA ALA A 171 -0.44 10.87 16.42
C ALA A 171 -0.13 12.19 15.68
N LYS A 172 -0.57 13.31 16.25
CA LYS A 172 -0.28 14.65 15.73
C LYS A 172 1.23 14.95 15.75
N ALA A 173 1.90 14.65 16.86
CA ALA A 173 3.35 14.86 16.99
C ALA A 173 4.13 14.04 15.97
N PHE A 174 3.75 12.77 15.79
CA PHE A 174 4.36 11.89 14.80
C PHE A 174 4.18 12.40 13.37
N LEU A 175 2.96 12.78 12.97
CA LEU A 175 2.74 13.36 11.62
C LEU A 175 3.47 14.69 11.44
N ALA A 176 3.58 15.51 12.50
CA ALA A 176 4.34 16.75 12.45
C ALA A 176 5.84 16.50 12.24
N SER A 177 6.41 15.46 12.83
CA SER A 177 7.81 15.09 12.63
C SER A 177 8.08 14.62 11.18
N ILE A 178 7.16 13.87 10.57
CA ILE A 178 7.23 13.49 9.16
C ILE A 178 7.12 14.73 8.25
N ARG A 179 6.16 15.62 8.56
CA ARG A 179 6.00 16.88 7.80
C ARG A 179 7.28 17.73 7.86
N GLU A 180 7.93 17.83 9.01
CA GLU A 180 9.19 18.57 9.18
C GLU A 180 10.26 18.03 8.23
N LEU A 181 10.42 16.70 8.12
CA LEU A 181 11.35 16.08 7.16
C LEU A 181 10.98 16.38 5.70
N CYS A 182 9.70 16.23 5.35
CA CYS A 182 9.24 16.47 3.98
C CYS A 182 9.36 17.93 3.55
N GLN A 183 9.31 18.88 4.48
CA GLN A 183 9.43 20.32 4.20
C GLN A 183 10.86 20.84 4.36
N ASP A 184 11.80 20.04 4.84
CA ASP A 184 13.20 20.42 4.91
C ASP A 184 13.82 20.39 3.51
N ILE A 185 14.26 21.57 3.04
CA ILE A 185 14.77 21.77 1.67
C ILE A 185 16.04 20.92 1.41
N GLU A 186 16.93 20.85 2.39
CA GLU A 186 18.19 20.11 2.25
C GLU A 186 17.92 18.60 2.22
N PHE A 187 17.06 18.11 3.12
CA PHE A 187 16.67 16.71 3.17
C PHE A 187 15.94 16.28 1.88
N SER A 188 14.94 17.07 1.45
CA SER A 188 14.11 16.75 0.28
C SER A 188 14.85 16.80 -1.06
N ARG A 189 16.02 17.45 -1.13
CA ARG A 189 16.90 17.38 -2.31
C ARG A 189 17.47 15.99 -2.55
N HIS A 190 17.70 15.24 -1.47
CA HIS A 190 18.35 13.93 -1.51
C HIS A 190 17.40 12.79 -1.19
N ILE A 191 16.34 13.05 -0.41
CA ILE A 191 15.48 12.01 0.11
C ILE A 191 14.02 12.37 -0.13
N GLN A 192 13.28 11.45 -0.76
CA GLN A 192 11.86 11.58 -0.98
C GLN A 192 11.14 10.38 -0.38
N PHE A 193 9.92 10.60 0.09
CA PHE A 193 9.07 9.53 0.61
C PHE A 193 8.01 9.13 -0.41
N ILE A 194 7.70 7.83 -0.45
CA ILE A 194 6.47 7.28 -1.00
C ILE A 194 5.75 6.60 0.16
N PHE A 195 4.66 7.19 0.64
CA PHE A 195 3.82 6.56 1.65
C PHE A 195 2.71 5.78 0.98
N THR A 196 2.44 4.59 1.49
CA THR A 196 1.34 3.75 1.05
C THR A 196 0.81 2.93 2.22
N GLY A 197 -0.35 2.34 2.03
CA GLY A 197 -0.97 1.47 3.02
C GLY A 197 -2.31 0.94 2.55
N SER A 198 -2.84 0.01 3.32
CA SER A 198 -4.14 -0.59 3.10
C SER A 198 -5.28 0.32 3.60
N ILE A 199 -5.02 1.12 4.65
CA ILE A 199 -5.93 2.16 5.11
C ILE A 199 -5.54 3.46 4.39
N GLY A 200 -6.51 4.26 3.95
CA GLY A 200 -6.22 5.58 3.39
C GLY A 200 -5.67 6.52 4.46
N LEU A 201 -4.42 6.97 4.30
CA LEU A 201 -3.83 7.97 5.19
C LEU A 201 -4.65 9.26 5.23
N ASP A 202 -5.17 9.68 4.08
CA ASP A 202 -6.05 10.83 3.94
C ASP A 202 -7.33 10.66 4.75
N THR A 203 -7.92 9.48 4.70
CA THR A 203 -9.14 9.12 5.42
C THR A 203 -8.91 9.11 6.94
N LEU A 204 -7.80 8.50 7.39
CA LEU A 204 -7.42 8.48 8.80
C LEU A 204 -7.09 9.89 9.31
N ALA A 205 -6.33 10.68 8.55
CA ALA A 205 -5.99 12.05 8.92
C ALA A 205 -7.23 12.95 9.00
N LYS A 206 -8.22 12.76 8.14
CA LYS A 206 -9.53 13.44 8.23
C LYS A 206 -10.27 13.06 9.51
N LYS A 207 -10.37 11.76 9.83
CA LYS A 207 -11.00 11.26 11.08
C LYS A 207 -10.37 11.90 12.32
N LEU A 208 -9.03 12.04 12.33
CA LEU A 208 -8.27 12.61 13.44
C LEU A 208 -8.17 14.15 13.42
N SER A 209 -8.74 14.82 12.42
CA SER A 209 -8.60 16.29 12.20
C SER A 209 -7.15 16.74 11.99
N LEU A 210 -6.33 15.92 11.34
CA LEU A 210 -4.91 16.12 11.09
C LEU A 210 -4.56 16.30 9.59
N SER A 211 -5.55 16.53 8.72
CA SER A 211 -5.35 16.61 7.26
C SER A 211 -4.32 17.69 6.85
N ASN A 212 -4.20 18.76 7.62
CA ASN A 212 -3.20 19.81 7.37
C ASN A 212 -1.76 19.32 7.51
N LEU A 213 -1.52 18.19 8.19
CA LEU A 213 -0.18 17.64 8.41
C LEU A 213 0.28 16.72 7.26
N ILE A 214 -0.59 16.37 6.32
CA ILE A 214 -0.28 15.52 5.17
C ILE A 214 -0.40 16.27 3.84
N ASN A 215 -0.77 17.54 3.82
CA ASN A 215 -1.01 18.32 2.61
C ASN A 215 0.26 18.60 1.77
N MET A 216 1.45 18.28 2.29
CA MET A 216 2.72 18.32 1.55
C MET A 216 2.92 17.08 0.67
N LEU A 217 2.10 16.05 0.81
CA LEU A 217 2.18 14.85 0.00
C LEU A 217 1.40 15.03 -1.30
N THR A 218 2.02 14.65 -2.41
CA THR A 218 1.34 14.60 -3.71
C THR A 218 0.63 13.27 -3.87
N GLU A 219 -0.68 13.30 -4.02
CA GLU A 219 -1.48 12.11 -4.23
C GLU A 219 -1.26 11.52 -5.62
N VAL A 220 -1.08 10.21 -5.68
CA VAL A 220 -0.98 9.43 -6.91
C VAL A 220 -1.94 8.25 -6.80
N GLY A 221 -3.03 8.30 -7.55
CA GLY A 221 -3.99 7.19 -7.64
C GLY A 221 -3.47 6.10 -8.58
N ILE A 222 -3.60 4.84 -8.15
CA ILE A 222 -3.39 3.64 -8.97
C ILE A 222 -4.77 3.03 -9.19
N SER A 223 -5.17 2.92 -10.46
CA SER A 223 -6.48 2.41 -10.84
C SER A 223 -6.47 0.89 -11.01
N PRO A 224 -7.62 0.21 -10.95
CA PRO A 224 -7.79 -1.14 -11.50
C PRO A 224 -7.30 -1.21 -12.95
N LEU A 225 -7.12 -2.41 -13.47
CA LEU A 225 -6.74 -2.61 -14.87
C LEU A 225 -7.89 -2.18 -15.80
N THR A 226 -7.53 -1.65 -16.97
CA THR A 226 -8.51 -1.55 -18.08
C THR A 226 -8.86 -2.94 -18.58
N ASP A 227 -9.91 -3.10 -19.37
CA ASP A 227 -10.30 -4.41 -19.92
C ASP A 227 -9.17 -5.02 -20.75
N GLU A 228 -8.50 -4.21 -21.57
CA GLU A 228 -7.35 -4.66 -22.36
C GLU A 228 -6.18 -5.09 -21.46
N GLU A 229 -5.87 -4.33 -20.42
CA GLU A 229 -4.84 -4.70 -19.43
C GLU A 229 -5.23 -5.97 -18.66
N ALA A 230 -6.52 -6.16 -18.36
CA ALA A 230 -7.04 -7.35 -17.68
C ALA A 230 -6.92 -8.60 -18.58
N TYR A 231 -7.22 -8.49 -19.88
CA TYR A 231 -7.00 -9.60 -20.83
C TYR A 231 -5.52 -9.99 -20.91
N ASN A 232 -4.64 -9.00 -21.00
CA ASN A 232 -3.20 -9.24 -21.02
C ASN A 232 -2.69 -9.81 -19.67
N PHE A 233 -3.28 -9.38 -18.56
CA PHE A 233 -2.96 -9.91 -17.23
C PHE A 233 -3.35 -11.38 -17.10
N ILE A 234 -4.52 -11.79 -17.58
CA ILE A 234 -4.97 -13.19 -17.56
C ILE A 234 -3.97 -14.07 -18.32
N ASP A 235 -3.59 -13.69 -19.55
CA ASP A 235 -2.61 -14.43 -20.33
C ASP A 235 -1.23 -14.49 -19.65
N PHE A 236 -0.79 -13.36 -19.10
CA PHE A 236 0.44 -13.27 -18.34
C PHE A 236 0.42 -14.18 -17.11
N TYR A 237 -0.70 -14.18 -16.37
CA TYR A 237 -0.85 -15.00 -15.17
C TYR A 237 -0.79 -16.49 -15.50
N LEU A 238 -1.57 -16.96 -16.47
CA LEU A 238 -1.59 -18.36 -16.91
C LEU A 238 -0.21 -18.82 -17.42
N LYS A 239 0.47 -17.99 -18.20
CA LYS A 239 1.84 -18.27 -18.65
C LYS A 239 2.80 -18.48 -17.48
N ASN A 240 2.71 -17.67 -16.42
CA ASN A 240 3.54 -17.82 -15.21
C ASN A 240 3.18 -19.08 -14.41
N GLN A 241 1.97 -19.62 -14.58
CA GLN A 241 1.56 -20.92 -14.05
C GLN A 241 1.92 -22.08 -15.00
N ARG A 242 2.74 -21.83 -16.04
CA ARG A 242 3.18 -22.79 -17.07
C ARG A 242 2.05 -23.30 -17.97
N ILE A 243 0.98 -22.56 -18.07
CA ILE A 243 -0.13 -22.81 -19.00
C ILE A 243 0.08 -21.90 -20.22
N SER A 244 0.55 -22.50 -21.31
CA SER A 244 0.91 -21.78 -22.55
C SER A 244 -0.27 -21.72 -23.54
N VAL A 245 -1.47 -21.45 -23.03
CA VAL A 245 -2.69 -21.32 -23.84
C VAL A 245 -3.12 -19.85 -23.82
N GLN A 246 -3.50 -19.34 -24.97
CA GLN A 246 -4.11 -18.02 -25.07
C GLN A 246 -5.63 -18.21 -25.09
N LEU A 247 -6.29 -17.73 -24.03
CA LEU A 247 -7.74 -17.84 -23.90
C LEU A 247 -8.46 -17.02 -24.99
N PRO A 248 -9.60 -17.51 -25.50
CA PRO A 248 -10.47 -16.72 -26.37
C PRO A 248 -10.89 -15.41 -25.68
N THR A 249 -10.98 -14.32 -26.44
CA THR A 249 -11.40 -13.01 -25.92
C THR A 249 -12.78 -13.08 -25.25
N SER A 250 -13.70 -13.88 -25.80
CA SER A 250 -15.03 -14.09 -25.20
C SER A 250 -14.99 -14.71 -23.82
N ILE A 251 -14.05 -15.62 -23.55
CA ILE A 251 -13.84 -16.21 -22.22
C ILE A 251 -13.27 -15.17 -21.25
N LYS A 252 -12.26 -14.41 -21.67
CA LYS A 252 -11.68 -13.33 -20.85
C LYS A 252 -12.72 -12.26 -20.54
N GLN A 253 -13.53 -11.90 -21.52
CA GLN A 253 -14.63 -10.95 -21.32
C GLN A 253 -15.63 -11.46 -20.30
N LEU A 254 -16.05 -12.72 -20.40
CA LEU A 254 -16.93 -13.34 -19.41
C LEU A 254 -16.32 -13.28 -18.00
N MET A 255 -15.01 -13.58 -17.87
CA MET A 255 -14.32 -13.50 -16.57
C MET A 255 -14.41 -12.09 -15.98
N ILE A 256 -14.08 -11.04 -16.71
CA ILE A 256 -14.10 -9.67 -16.21
C ILE A 256 -15.52 -9.16 -15.92
N GLU A 257 -16.50 -9.54 -16.73
CA GLU A 257 -17.91 -9.22 -16.50
C GLU A 257 -18.44 -9.87 -15.23
N GLN A 258 -18.11 -11.11 -14.97
CA GLN A 258 -18.53 -11.82 -13.76
C GLN A 258 -17.83 -11.31 -12.49
N ILE A 259 -16.57 -10.88 -12.61
CA ILE A 259 -15.82 -10.26 -11.50
C ILE A 259 -16.32 -8.84 -11.23
N GLY A 260 -16.73 -8.11 -12.26
CA GLY A 260 -17.23 -6.73 -12.19
C GLY A 260 -16.18 -5.68 -11.83
N TRP A 261 -14.97 -6.08 -11.47
CA TRP A 261 -13.89 -5.16 -11.09
C TRP A 261 -12.51 -5.74 -11.45
N ASN A 262 -11.80 -5.13 -12.40
CA ASN A 262 -10.55 -5.62 -12.97
C ASN A 262 -9.33 -5.48 -12.02
N MET A 263 -9.45 -6.06 -10.84
CA MET A 263 -8.36 -6.10 -9.87
C MET A 263 -7.47 -7.32 -10.14
N PRO A 264 -6.15 -7.16 -10.23
CA PRO A 264 -5.23 -8.27 -10.45
C PRO A 264 -5.47 -9.47 -9.52
N TYR A 265 -5.81 -9.17 -8.26
CA TYR A 265 -6.10 -10.19 -7.27
C TYR A 265 -7.32 -11.05 -7.61
N TYR A 266 -8.44 -10.44 -8.01
CA TYR A 266 -9.66 -11.19 -8.34
C TYR A 266 -9.48 -12.00 -9.62
N LEU A 267 -8.81 -11.43 -10.62
CA LEU A 267 -8.45 -12.14 -11.85
C LEU A 267 -7.58 -13.37 -11.56
N SER A 268 -6.58 -13.21 -10.67
CA SER A 268 -5.72 -14.33 -10.28
C SER A 268 -6.47 -15.39 -9.48
N LEU A 269 -7.44 -15.02 -8.62
CA LEU A 269 -8.27 -15.98 -7.89
C LEU A 269 -9.09 -16.87 -8.83
N VAL A 270 -9.69 -16.28 -9.88
CA VAL A 270 -10.46 -17.04 -10.87
C VAL A 270 -9.54 -17.96 -11.66
N CYS A 271 -8.38 -17.47 -12.10
CA CYS A 271 -7.40 -18.30 -12.79
C CYS A 271 -6.91 -19.49 -11.92
N ASP A 272 -6.58 -19.23 -10.65
CA ASP A 272 -6.17 -20.29 -9.71
C ASP A 272 -7.28 -21.31 -9.50
N GLN A 273 -8.54 -20.87 -9.34
CA GLN A 273 -9.66 -21.78 -9.18
C GLN A 273 -9.87 -22.66 -10.41
N MET A 274 -9.75 -22.10 -11.62
CA MET A 274 -9.83 -22.87 -12.86
C MET A 274 -8.71 -23.92 -12.96
N ILE A 275 -7.52 -23.59 -12.45
CA ILE A 275 -6.38 -24.52 -12.38
C ILE A 275 -6.67 -25.62 -11.35
N ASP A 276 -7.15 -25.27 -10.15
CA ASP A 276 -7.51 -26.19 -9.09
C ASP A 276 -8.65 -27.15 -9.50
N ASP A 277 -9.52 -26.69 -10.41
CA ASP A 277 -10.63 -27.46 -10.98
C ASP A 277 -10.20 -28.37 -12.17
N ASP A 278 -8.90 -28.42 -12.48
CA ASP A 278 -8.34 -29.16 -13.64
C ASP A 278 -9.02 -28.83 -14.98
N VAL A 279 -9.39 -27.55 -15.19
CA VAL A 279 -10.02 -27.11 -16.45
C VAL A 279 -9.07 -27.29 -17.62
N ASP A 280 -9.53 -27.92 -18.71
CA ASP A 280 -8.77 -27.98 -19.97
C ASP A 280 -8.82 -26.63 -20.70
N PHE A 281 -7.79 -25.82 -20.52
CA PHE A 281 -7.67 -24.49 -21.13
C PHE A 281 -7.67 -24.50 -22.66
N ASN A 282 -7.42 -25.66 -23.32
CA ASN A 282 -7.49 -25.78 -24.79
C ASN A 282 -8.93 -25.91 -25.30
N GLN A 283 -9.85 -26.36 -24.46
CA GLN A 283 -11.25 -26.60 -24.81
C GLN A 283 -12.23 -25.92 -23.85
N ILE A 284 -11.76 -24.82 -23.21
CA ILE A 284 -12.54 -24.11 -22.20
C ILE A 284 -13.82 -23.51 -22.80
N ASP A 285 -14.92 -23.69 -22.10
CA ASP A 285 -16.21 -23.07 -22.39
C ASP A 285 -16.70 -22.12 -21.28
N SER A 286 -17.77 -21.39 -21.56
CA SER A 286 -18.34 -20.43 -20.63
C SER A 286 -18.87 -21.07 -19.35
N GLN A 287 -19.39 -22.31 -19.41
CA GLN A 287 -19.95 -22.99 -18.27
C GLN A 287 -18.86 -23.36 -17.24
N GLN A 288 -17.73 -23.84 -17.72
CA GLN A 288 -16.57 -24.16 -16.87
C GLN A 288 -16.05 -22.93 -16.13
N VAL A 289 -16.02 -21.76 -16.78
CA VAL A 289 -15.66 -20.48 -16.12
C VAL A 289 -16.64 -20.13 -15.01
N LEU A 290 -17.95 -20.19 -15.31
CA LEU A 290 -19.01 -19.91 -14.34
C LEU A 290 -18.98 -20.87 -13.15
N ASP A 291 -18.76 -22.16 -13.41
CA ASP A 291 -18.65 -23.17 -12.37
C ASP A 291 -17.45 -22.90 -11.44
N SER A 292 -16.29 -22.54 -11.99
CA SER A 292 -15.09 -22.19 -11.20
C SER A 292 -15.32 -20.92 -10.37
N ILE A 293 -15.96 -19.89 -10.93
CA ILE A 293 -16.32 -18.69 -10.19
C ILE A 293 -17.29 -19.04 -9.03
N ASN A 294 -18.29 -19.86 -9.29
CA ASN A 294 -19.24 -20.28 -8.26
C ASN A 294 -18.54 -21.07 -7.12
N ARG A 295 -17.57 -21.92 -7.44
CA ARG A 295 -16.79 -22.65 -6.43
C ARG A 295 -15.93 -21.73 -5.56
N LEU A 296 -15.49 -20.57 -6.04
CA LEU A 296 -14.80 -19.59 -5.20
C LEU A 296 -15.64 -19.16 -3.99
N PHE A 297 -16.96 -19.17 -4.11
CA PHE A 297 -17.88 -18.81 -3.03
C PHE A 297 -18.34 -20.00 -2.19
N ALA A 298 -17.88 -21.22 -2.50
CA ALA A 298 -18.18 -22.40 -1.71
C ALA A 298 -17.57 -22.32 -0.30
N GLN A 299 -18.13 -23.06 0.65
CA GLN A 299 -17.73 -23.02 2.06
C GLN A 299 -16.25 -23.35 2.28
N GLU A 300 -15.65 -24.21 1.48
CA GLU A 300 -14.24 -24.58 1.50
C GLU A 300 -13.28 -23.43 1.14
N ASN A 301 -13.75 -22.42 0.43
CA ASN A 301 -13.00 -21.25 -0.01
C ASN A 301 -13.21 -20.00 0.87
N THR A 302 -13.97 -20.10 1.96
CA THR A 302 -14.28 -18.95 2.85
C THR A 302 -13.04 -18.27 3.41
N THR A 303 -11.94 -18.97 3.58
CA THR A 303 -10.65 -18.43 4.04
C THR A 303 -10.06 -17.42 3.04
N LYS A 304 -10.32 -17.57 1.75
CA LYS A 304 -9.88 -16.61 0.71
C LYS A 304 -10.50 -15.21 0.93
N PHE A 305 -11.65 -15.15 1.62
CA PHE A 305 -12.41 -13.93 1.87
C PHE A 305 -12.54 -13.53 3.35
N SER A 306 -12.06 -14.36 4.30
CA SER A 306 -12.21 -14.11 5.75
C SER A 306 -11.61 -12.80 6.21
N HIS A 307 -10.45 -12.42 5.66
CA HIS A 307 -9.75 -11.21 6.00
C HIS A 307 -10.54 -9.92 5.70
N TRP A 308 -11.49 -9.92 4.75
CA TRP A 308 -12.37 -8.77 4.54
C TRP A 308 -13.33 -8.58 5.72
N ARG A 309 -13.95 -9.66 6.23
CA ARG A 309 -14.84 -9.58 7.40
C ARG A 309 -14.12 -9.03 8.63
N GLU A 310 -12.89 -9.48 8.85
CA GLU A 310 -12.07 -9.02 9.97
C GLU A 310 -11.76 -7.52 9.90
N ARG A 311 -11.57 -6.98 8.70
CA ARG A 311 -11.24 -5.56 8.52
C ARG A 311 -12.38 -4.61 8.82
N LEU A 312 -13.62 -5.02 8.60
CA LEU A 312 -14.78 -4.24 9.04
C LEU A 312 -14.80 -4.04 10.57
N ASN A 313 -14.07 -4.87 11.34
CA ASN A 313 -13.91 -4.68 12.79
C ASN A 313 -13.04 -3.45 13.16
N ARG A 314 -12.37 -2.82 12.19
CA ARG A 314 -11.63 -1.56 12.40
C ARG A 314 -12.54 -0.33 12.43
N LEU A 315 -13.76 -0.46 11.96
CA LEU A 315 -14.79 0.58 12.07
C LEU A 315 -15.39 0.55 13.47
N GLU A 316 -15.80 1.72 13.95
CA GLU A 316 -16.59 1.82 15.18
C GLU A 316 -17.90 0.99 15.06
N PRO A 317 -18.48 0.49 16.15
CA PRO A 317 -19.60 -0.43 16.09
C PRO A 317 -20.76 0.02 15.19
N LEU A 318 -21.16 1.30 15.25
CA LEU A 318 -22.24 1.85 14.42
C LEU A 318 -21.79 2.08 12.97
N GLU A 319 -20.56 2.52 12.76
CA GLU A 319 -19.96 2.63 11.42
C GLU A 319 -19.92 1.26 10.73
N LYS A 320 -19.57 0.20 11.47
CA LYS A 320 -19.57 -1.17 10.97
C LYS A 320 -20.96 -1.67 10.61
N GLN A 321 -21.96 -1.38 11.46
CA GLN A 321 -23.36 -1.74 11.16
C GLN A 321 -23.84 -1.04 9.90
N PHE A 322 -23.56 0.24 9.75
CA PHE A 322 -23.87 1.00 8.55
C PHE A 322 -23.16 0.42 7.31
N ALA A 323 -21.86 0.14 7.41
CA ALA A 323 -21.08 -0.46 6.33
C ALA A 323 -21.67 -1.81 5.87
N LEU A 324 -22.01 -2.70 6.80
CA LEU A 324 -22.64 -3.99 6.49
C LEU A 324 -23.98 -3.82 5.80
N LYS A 325 -24.83 -2.90 6.28
CA LYS A 325 -26.14 -2.63 5.68
C LYS A 325 -26.02 -2.05 4.28
N LEU A 326 -25.05 -1.15 4.07
CA LEU A 326 -24.76 -0.59 2.75
C LEU A 326 -24.26 -1.67 1.78
N LEU A 327 -23.30 -2.50 2.19
CA LEU A 327 -22.78 -3.60 1.37
C LEU A 327 -23.88 -4.61 1.03
N GLN A 328 -24.76 -4.92 1.96
CA GLN A 328 -25.92 -5.77 1.71
C GLN A 328 -26.85 -5.14 0.66
N LEU A 329 -27.13 -3.85 0.77
CA LEU A 329 -27.99 -3.14 -0.18
C LEU A 329 -27.37 -3.16 -1.59
N VAL A 330 -26.07 -2.84 -1.70
CA VAL A 330 -25.35 -2.87 -2.99
C VAL A 330 -25.38 -4.27 -3.60
N SER A 331 -25.16 -5.33 -2.79
CA SER A 331 -25.13 -6.72 -3.28
C SER A 331 -26.50 -7.27 -3.73
N GLN A 332 -27.59 -6.63 -3.33
CA GLN A 332 -28.94 -7.05 -3.67
C GLN A 332 -29.53 -6.30 -4.89
N GLN A 333 -28.86 -5.27 -5.36
CA GLN A 333 -29.33 -4.48 -6.50
C GLN A 333 -28.68 -4.96 -7.80
N GLU A 334 -29.48 -5.04 -8.87
CA GLU A 334 -28.99 -5.29 -10.23
C GLU A 334 -28.33 -4.04 -10.85
N GLN A 335 -28.58 -2.87 -10.30
CA GLN A 335 -28.05 -1.57 -10.75
C GLN A 335 -27.15 -0.94 -9.69
N THR A 336 -26.30 -0.03 -10.13
CA THR A 336 -25.43 0.74 -9.23
C THR A 336 -26.25 1.59 -8.27
N LEU A 337 -25.91 1.54 -6.98
CA LEU A 337 -26.51 2.40 -5.95
C LEU A 337 -25.97 3.82 -6.13
N SER A 338 -26.86 4.80 -6.24
CA SER A 338 -26.44 6.20 -6.31
C SER A 338 -25.87 6.68 -4.96
N HIS A 339 -24.96 7.66 -5.02
CA HIS A 339 -24.42 8.30 -3.83
C HIS A 339 -25.50 8.92 -2.93
N ALA A 340 -26.58 9.45 -3.53
CA ALA A 340 -27.70 10.01 -2.79
C ALA A 340 -28.48 8.94 -2.01
N GLU A 341 -28.72 7.77 -2.58
CA GLU A 341 -29.38 6.64 -1.89
C GLU A 341 -28.52 6.11 -0.75
N ALA A 342 -27.21 5.96 -0.97
CA ALA A 342 -26.26 5.58 0.08
C ALA A 342 -26.23 6.62 1.21
N PHE A 343 -26.26 7.92 0.88
CA PHE A 343 -26.33 9.00 1.86
C PHE A 343 -27.64 8.96 2.65
N ASN A 344 -28.78 8.77 1.98
CA ASN A 344 -30.09 8.66 2.65
C ASN A 344 -30.13 7.51 3.67
N LEU A 345 -29.46 6.40 3.39
CA LEU A 345 -29.29 5.31 4.37
C LEU A 345 -28.57 5.78 5.63
N SER A 346 -27.56 6.65 5.52
CA SER A 346 -26.85 7.19 6.68
C SER A 346 -27.68 8.15 7.52
N GLN A 347 -28.75 8.72 6.93
CA GLN A 347 -29.66 9.63 7.63
C GLN A 347 -30.77 8.91 8.42
N HIS A 348 -30.79 7.57 8.38
CA HIS A 348 -31.71 6.79 9.21
C HIS A 348 -31.43 7.01 10.70
N ALA A 349 -32.46 6.96 11.54
CA ALA A 349 -32.38 7.28 12.97
C ALA A 349 -31.28 6.53 13.72
N ASP A 350 -30.94 5.33 13.27
CA ASP A 350 -29.90 4.49 13.87
C ASP A 350 -28.46 5.01 13.64
N PHE A 351 -28.23 5.83 12.59
CA PHE A 351 -26.90 6.20 12.11
C PHE A 351 -26.64 7.71 12.11
N ARG A 352 -27.69 8.52 12.00
CA ARG A 352 -27.67 9.95 11.68
C ARG A 352 -26.67 10.79 12.47
N ASP A 353 -26.57 10.54 13.78
CA ASP A 353 -25.76 11.35 14.68
C ASP A 353 -24.41 10.70 15.06
N SER A 354 -24.16 9.49 14.58
CA SER A 354 -23.07 8.66 15.05
C SER A 354 -22.16 8.12 13.93
N VAL A 355 -22.55 8.22 12.68
CA VAL A 355 -21.83 7.66 11.54
C VAL A 355 -21.36 8.78 10.61
N SER A 356 -20.05 8.85 10.40
CA SER A 356 -19.48 9.69 9.36
C SER A 356 -19.61 8.99 8.00
N PHE A 357 -20.63 9.35 7.22
CA PHE A 357 -20.90 8.79 5.89
C PHE A 357 -19.65 8.78 5.01
N ASN A 358 -19.02 9.94 4.81
CA ASN A 358 -17.83 10.06 3.96
C ASN A 358 -16.66 9.21 4.45
N TYR A 359 -16.48 9.08 5.77
CA TYR A 359 -15.43 8.23 6.32
C TYR A 359 -15.67 6.77 6.00
N VAL A 360 -16.90 6.26 6.21
CA VAL A 360 -17.23 4.87 5.94
C VAL A 360 -17.14 4.55 4.44
N ILE A 361 -17.67 5.41 3.57
CA ILE A 361 -17.56 5.23 2.11
C ILE A 361 -16.09 5.17 1.68
N ASN A 362 -15.28 6.14 2.11
CA ASN A 362 -13.86 6.15 1.77
C ASN A 362 -13.12 4.93 2.31
N ALA A 363 -13.43 4.49 3.53
CA ALA A 363 -12.86 3.28 4.10
C ALA A 363 -13.22 2.04 3.26
N LEU A 364 -14.50 1.89 2.87
CA LEU A 364 -14.94 0.77 2.04
C LEU A 364 -14.30 0.79 0.63
N GLN A 365 -14.13 1.96 0.04
CA GLN A 365 -13.44 2.12 -1.25
C GLN A 365 -11.94 1.78 -1.15
N THR A 366 -11.26 2.29 -0.13
CA THR A 366 -9.83 2.05 0.09
C THR A 366 -9.54 0.59 0.39
N GLU A 367 -10.38 -0.05 1.19
CA GLU A 367 -10.27 -1.48 1.52
C GLU A 367 -10.70 -2.39 0.37
N GLY A 368 -11.32 -1.87 -0.69
CA GLY A 368 -11.69 -2.62 -1.88
C GLY A 368 -13.02 -3.36 -1.79
N TYR A 369 -13.97 -2.88 -0.96
CA TYR A 369 -15.35 -3.40 -0.93
C TYR A 369 -16.26 -2.72 -1.94
N LEU A 370 -16.02 -1.45 -2.22
CA LEU A 370 -16.79 -0.64 -3.14
C LEU A 370 -15.86 0.05 -4.13
N PHE A 371 -16.36 0.29 -5.32
CA PHE A 371 -15.77 1.24 -6.26
C PHE A 371 -16.85 2.23 -6.72
N GLN A 372 -16.43 3.39 -7.17
CA GLN A 372 -17.30 4.44 -7.67
C GLN A 372 -17.14 4.53 -9.17
N GLU A 373 -18.26 4.40 -9.88
CA GLU A 373 -18.33 4.72 -11.30
C GLU A 373 -18.85 6.16 -11.47
N PHE A 374 -18.22 6.90 -12.36
CA PHE A 374 -18.73 8.17 -12.82
C PHE A 374 -19.51 7.89 -14.11
N ILE A 375 -20.83 7.89 -14.02
CA ILE A 375 -21.71 7.77 -15.20
C ILE A 375 -21.78 9.17 -15.79
N GLU A 376 -21.18 9.37 -16.98
CA GLU A 376 -21.39 10.58 -17.77
C GLU A 376 -22.87 10.60 -18.22
N ASN A 377 -23.59 11.62 -17.80
CA ASN A 377 -25.00 11.85 -18.20
C ASN A 377 -25.06 12.48 -19.59
#